data_25124b2d65884cee840465db27cc2163
#
_entry.id   25124b2d65884cee840465db27cc2163
#
_cell.length_a   1.000
_cell.length_b   1.000
_cell.length_c   1.000
_cell.angle_alpha   90.00
_cell.angle_beta   90.00
_cell.angle_gamma   90.00
#
_symmetry.space_group_name_H-M   'P 1'
#
loop_
_entity.id
_entity.type
_entity.pdbx_description
1 polymer ?
#
loop_
_entity_poly.entity_id
_entity_poly.type
_entity_poly.pdbx_seq_one_letter_code
_entity_poly.pdbx_strand_id
1 'polypeptide(L)'
;LDIHFVDENSTSDECVLLLHGNPTWGYLYRNMIDPLIENGYRVVVPDLPGFGKSDKFSVRYNYSYEGFVDWMSQFIENTDLKNITLFCQDWGGLIGLRLAAKYGDRFEKIIAANTGLPTGKAPLSEGFAVFREFLQIKPDLHVAGQVRNGTTKGIDDNALVAYNAPFPDDDHKQGVRQFPNLVPGTTRTPSAEPNK
;
A
#
# COMPACT_ATOMS: atom_id res chain seq x y z
N LEU A 1 -14.67 6.95 -6.39
CA LEU A 1 -13.28 6.55 -6.53
C LEU A 1 -13.23 5.10 -6.98
N ASP A 2 -12.65 4.84 -8.14
CA ASP A 2 -12.53 3.49 -8.68
C ASP A 2 -11.22 2.86 -8.21
N ILE A 3 -11.32 1.67 -7.61
CA ILE A 3 -10.16 0.87 -7.19
C ILE A 3 -10.01 -0.30 -8.16
N HIS A 4 -8.88 -0.32 -8.86
CA HIS A 4 -8.49 -1.49 -9.65
C HIS A 4 -7.96 -2.59 -8.72
N PHE A 5 -8.31 -3.83 -9.00
CA PHE A 5 -7.78 -4.98 -8.28
C PHE A 5 -7.73 -6.23 -9.15
N VAL A 6 -6.85 -7.14 -8.82
CA VAL A 6 -6.85 -8.52 -9.30
C VAL A 6 -7.66 -9.34 -8.30
N ASP A 7 -8.54 -10.21 -8.79
CA ASP A 7 -9.33 -11.15 -7.98
C ASP A 7 -9.39 -12.49 -8.73
N GLU A 8 -8.54 -13.40 -8.32
CA GLU A 8 -8.39 -14.70 -8.96
C GLU A 8 -8.85 -15.82 -8.03
N ASN A 9 -9.39 -16.89 -8.63
CA ASN A 9 -9.95 -18.03 -7.90
C ASN A 9 -11.06 -17.64 -6.90
N SER A 10 -11.98 -16.79 -7.34
CA SER A 10 -13.03 -16.16 -6.51
C SER A 10 -14.02 -17.14 -5.86
N THR A 11 -13.97 -18.43 -6.22
CA THR A 11 -14.79 -19.51 -5.62
C THR A 11 -14.16 -20.15 -4.38
N SER A 12 -12.91 -19.83 -4.05
CA SER A 12 -12.25 -20.32 -2.84
C SER A 12 -12.74 -19.56 -1.61
N ASP A 13 -12.99 -20.28 -0.52
CA ASP A 13 -13.38 -19.70 0.77
C ASP A 13 -12.19 -19.09 1.54
N GLU A 14 -10.95 -19.47 1.20
CA GLU A 14 -9.73 -18.92 1.82
C GLU A 14 -9.15 -17.81 0.94
N CYS A 15 -9.16 -16.59 1.45
CA CYS A 15 -8.70 -15.39 0.73
C CYS A 15 -7.32 -14.94 1.19
N VAL A 16 -6.41 -14.68 0.23
CA VAL A 16 -5.16 -13.98 0.49
C VAL A 16 -5.27 -12.55 -0.06
N LEU A 17 -5.29 -11.58 0.84
CA LEU A 17 -5.30 -10.15 0.50
C LEU A 17 -3.87 -9.62 0.53
N LEU A 18 -3.38 -9.12 -0.61
CA LEU A 18 -2.02 -8.61 -0.78
C LEU A 18 -2.03 -7.08 -0.86
N LEU A 19 -1.58 -6.39 0.20
CA LEU A 19 -1.56 -4.93 0.27
C LEU A 19 -0.15 -4.38 0.10
N HIS A 20 0.06 -3.68 -1.01
CA HIS A 20 1.32 -3.02 -1.37
C HIS A 20 1.54 -1.71 -0.61
N GLY A 21 2.73 -1.15 -0.72
CA GLY A 21 3.10 0.14 -0.15
C GLY A 21 3.59 1.16 -1.17
N ASN A 22 4.25 2.20 -0.68
CA ASN A 22 4.78 3.31 -1.47
C ASN A 22 6.24 3.05 -1.90
N PRO A 23 6.61 3.24 -3.17
CA PRO A 23 5.81 3.73 -4.30
C PRO A 23 5.36 2.62 -5.26
N THR A 24 5.17 1.40 -4.76
CA THR A 24 4.77 0.24 -5.56
C THR A 24 3.26 0.21 -5.83
N TRP A 25 2.78 -0.83 -6.49
CA TRP A 25 1.38 -1.12 -6.75
C TRP A 25 1.19 -2.64 -6.85
N GLY A 26 0.01 -3.14 -7.13
CA GLY A 26 -0.30 -4.58 -7.15
C GLY A 26 0.69 -5.45 -7.92
N TYR A 27 1.38 -4.88 -8.92
CA TYR A 27 2.46 -5.53 -9.67
C TYR A 27 3.62 -6.05 -8.79
N LEU A 28 3.77 -5.51 -7.57
CA LEU A 28 4.72 -6.02 -6.57
C LEU A 28 4.53 -7.52 -6.34
N TYR A 29 3.30 -7.97 -6.34
CA TYR A 29 2.91 -9.33 -5.99
C TYR A 29 2.77 -10.28 -7.18
N ARG A 30 3.10 -9.84 -8.42
CA ARG A 30 2.92 -10.62 -9.65
C ARG A 30 3.45 -12.06 -9.61
N ASN A 31 4.55 -12.29 -8.88
CA ASN A 31 5.17 -13.61 -8.73
C ASN A 31 4.57 -14.44 -7.57
N MET A 32 3.66 -13.88 -6.79
CA MET A 32 2.97 -14.57 -5.69
C MET A 32 1.59 -15.07 -6.11
N ILE A 33 0.98 -14.47 -7.14
CA ILE A 33 -0.40 -14.75 -7.55
C ILE A 33 -0.54 -16.22 -7.99
N ASP A 34 0.18 -16.64 -9.02
CA ASP A 34 0.06 -18.00 -9.54
C ASP A 34 0.33 -19.09 -8.49
N PRO A 35 1.44 -19.03 -7.70
CA PRO A 35 1.66 -20.00 -6.64
C PRO A 35 0.56 -20.07 -5.58
N LEU A 36 -0.08 -18.96 -5.27
CA LEU A 36 -1.20 -18.96 -4.31
C LEU A 36 -2.46 -19.59 -4.91
N ILE A 37 -2.75 -19.29 -6.18
CA ILE A 37 -3.88 -19.91 -6.91
C ILE A 37 -3.68 -21.41 -7.03
N GLU A 38 -2.48 -21.86 -7.39
CA GLU A 38 -2.13 -23.27 -7.51
C GLU A 38 -2.30 -24.05 -6.19
N ASN A 39 -2.19 -23.34 -5.05
CA ASN A 39 -2.45 -23.89 -3.72
C ASN A 39 -3.90 -23.69 -3.24
N GLY A 40 -4.80 -23.26 -4.12
CA GLY A 40 -6.25 -23.23 -3.86
C GLY A 40 -6.78 -21.95 -3.23
N TYR A 41 -5.96 -20.92 -3.00
CA TYR A 41 -6.41 -19.67 -2.41
C TYR A 41 -7.10 -18.75 -3.42
N ARG A 42 -8.10 -18.00 -2.98
CA ARG A 42 -8.53 -16.77 -3.67
C ARG A 42 -7.47 -15.71 -3.43
N VAL A 43 -7.02 -15.02 -4.48
CA VAL A 43 -5.97 -14.01 -4.39
C VAL A 43 -6.52 -12.65 -4.80
N VAL A 44 -6.52 -11.72 -3.86
CA VAL A 44 -7.04 -10.35 -4.07
C VAL A 44 -5.90 -9.35 -3.90
N VAL A 45 -5.65 -8.58 -4.97
CA VAL A 45 -4.53 -7.63 -5.02
C VAL A 45 -5.04 -6.26 -5.47
N PRO A 46 -5.50 -5.40 -4.56
CA PRO A 46 -5.93 -4.05 -4.93
C PRO A 46 -4.73 -3.13 -5.16
N ASP A 47 -4.89 -2.22 -6.10
CA ASP A 47 -4.07 -1.03 -6.20
C ASP A 47 -4.62 0.04 -5.25
N LEU A 48 -3.83 0.50 -4.30
CA LEU A 48 -4.26 1.57 -3.40
C LEU A 48 -4.60 2.85 -4.20
N PRO A 49 -5.60 3.64 -3.78
CA PRO A 49 -5.89 4.93 -4.40
C PRO A 49 -4.63 5.80 -4.54
N GLY A 50 -4.41 6.34 -5.73
CA GLY A 50 -3.17 7.07 -6.05
C GLY A 50 -2.06 6.22 -6.67
N PHE A 51 -2.26 4.89 -6.78
CA PHE A 51 -1.26 3.95 -7.28
C PHE A 51 -1.83 3.03 -8.36
N GLY A 52 -0.94 2.32 -9.04
CA GLY A 52 -1.31 1.34 -10.06
C GLY A 52 -2.33 1.88 -11.06
N LYS A 53 -3.38 1.12 -11.30
CA LYS A 53 -4.47 1.45 -12.21
C LYS A 53 -5.68 2.08 -11.51
N SER A 54 -5.64 2.24 -10.18
CA SER A 54 -6.66 2.94 -9.41
C SER A 54 -6.66 4.44 -9.67
N ASP A 55 -7.78 5.10 -9.35
CA ASP A 55 -7.92 6.55 -9.45
C ASP A 55 -6.84 7.30 -8.67
N LYS A 56 -6.45 8.45 -9.22
CA LYS A 56 -5.42 9.33 -8.65
C LYS A 56 -5.93 10.75 -8.51
N PHE A 57 -5.77 11.31 -7.32
CA PHE A 57 -5.98 12.75 -7.12
C PHE A 57 -4.74 13.53 -7.53
N SER A 58 -4.91 14.57 -8.34
CA SER A 58 -3.86 15.53 -8.67
C SER A 58 -3.54 16.50 -7.52
N VAL A 59 -4.43 16.57 -6.52
CA VAL A 59 -4.25 17.40 -5.34
C VAL A 59 -3.79 16.54 -4.17
N ARG A 60 -2.56 16.77 -3.71
CA ARG A 60 -1.89 16.01 -2.65
C ARG A 60 -2.69 15.88 -1.37
N TYR A 61 -3.34 16.96 -0.93
CA TYR A 61 -4.08 17.03 0.33
C TYR A 61 -5.40 16.24 0.33
N ASN A 62 -5.81 15.68 -0.82
CA ASN A 62 -6.94 14.76 -0.88
C ASN A 62 -6.59 13.35 -0.35
N TYR A 63 -5.30 13.07 -0.15
CA TYR A 63 -4.85 11.85 0.48
C TYR A 63 -4.66 12.04 1.98
N SER A 64 -5.30 11.23 2.79
CA SER A 64 -5.11 11.16 4.25
C SER A 64 -5.02 9.71 4.71
N TYR A 65 -4.40 9.46 5.85
CA TYR A 65 -4.29 8.10 6.39
C TYR A 65 -5.68 7.50 6.65
N GLU A 66 -6.55 8.25 7.30
CA GLU A 66 -7.94 7.86 7.55
C GLU A 66 -8.68 7.59 6.23
N GLY A 67 -8.49 8.43 5.21
CA GLY A 67 -9.07 8.22 3.88
C GLY A 67 -8.66 6.87 3.29
N PHE A 68 -7.38 6.49 3.37
CA PHE A 68 -6.94 5.17 2.91
C PHE A 68 -7.59 4.03 3.68
N VAL A 69 -7.70 4.15 5.01
CA VAL A 69 -8.38 3.14 5.83
C VAL A 69 -9.87 3.05 5.46
N ASP A 70 -10.53 4.18 5.24
CA ASP A 70 -11.96 4.20 4.87
C ASP A 70 -12.20 3.63 3.47
N TRP A 71 -11.39 3.99 2.48
CA TRP A 71 -11.51 3.43 1.12
C TRP A 71 -11.30 1.92 1.12
N MET A 72 -10.28 1.44 1.82
CA MET A 72 -10.01 0.00 1.91
C MET A 72 -11.00 -0.74 2.81
N SER A 73 -11.63 -0.06 3.78
CA SER A 73 -12.78 -0.58 4.52
C SER A 73 -13.95 -0.86 3.57
N GLN A 74 -14.33 0.15 2.78
CA GLN A 74 -15.39 0.01 1.79
C GLN A 74 -15.06 -1.06 0.73
N PHE A 75 -13.79 -1.17 0.34
CA PHE A 75 -13.34 -2.22 -0.57
C PHE A 75 -13.63 -3.62 0.00
N ILE A 76 -13.22 -3.89 1.26
CA ILE A 76 -13.46 -5.18 1.94
C ILE A 76 -14.97 -5.46 2.07
N GLU A 77 -15.76 -4.44 2.42
CA GLU A 77 -17.22 -4.57 2.57
C GLU A 77 -17.91 -4.86 1.24
N ASN A 78 -17.58 -4.10 0.19
CA ASN A 78 -18.19 -4.21 -1.13
C ASN A 78 -17.83 -5.52 -1.86
N THR A 79 -16.64 -6.05 -1.62
CA THR A 79 -16.17 -7.33 -2.16
C THR A 79 -16.49 -8.51 -1.26
N ASP A 80 -17.07 -8.26 -0.08
CA ASP A 80 -17.43 -9.21 0.97
C ASP A 80 -16.32 -10.22 1.30
N LEU A 81 -15.07 -9.73 1.40
CA LEU A 81 -13.93 -10.57 1.72
C LEU A 81 -14.03 -11.12 3.14
N LYS A 82 -13.80 -12.41 3.28
CA LYS A 82 -13.82 -13.17 4.53
C LYS A 82 -12.66 -14.18 4.55
N ASN A 83 -12.40 -14.78 5.71
CA ASN A 83 -11.32 -15.75 5.92
C ASN A 83 -9.98 -15.24 5.36
N ILE A 84 -9.67 -13.97 5.65
CA ILE A 84 -8.58 -13.24 5.03
C ILE A 84 -7.26 -13.61 5.71
N THR A 85 -6.32 -14.14 4.93
CA THR A 85 -4.89 -14.07 5.24
C THR A 85 -4.35 -12.79 4.64
N LEU A 86 -4.04 -11.81 5.47
CA LEU A 86 -3.43 -10.55 5.04
C LEU A 86 -1.92 -10.73 4.87
N PHE A 87 -1.41 -10.46 3.67
CA PHE A 87 0.01 -10.16 3.45
C PHE A 87 0.16 -8.68 3.15
N CYS A 88 0.94 -7.98 3.96
CA CYS A 88 1.10 -6.53 3.84
C CYS A 88 2.55 -6.08 3.99
N GLN A 89 2.92 -5.06 3.22
CA GLN A 89 4.26 -4.48 3.18
C GLN A 89 4.16 -2.95 3.18
N ASP A 90 5.08 -2.27 3.89
CA ASP A 90 5.16 -0.80 3.96
C ASP A 90 3.80 -0.18 4.32
N TRP A 91 3.26 0.76 3.53
CA TRP A 91 1.95 1.37 3.76
C TRP A 91 0.77 0.38 3.70
N GLY A 92 0.92 -0.70 2.94
CA GLY A 92 -0.05 -1.81 3.00
C GLY A 92 -0.21 -2.37 4.41
N GLY A 93 0.87 -2.34 5.20
CA GLY A 93 0.83 -2.72 6.63
C GLY A 93 0.18 -1.67 7.51
N LEU A 94 0.51 -0.37 7.34
CA LEU A 94 -0.11 0.70 8.12
C LEU A 94 -1.63 0.69 7.94
N ILE A 95 -2.11 0.47 6.72
CA ILE A 95 -3.53 0.38 6.39
C ILE A 95 -4.10 -0.98 6.84
N GLY A 96 -3.48 -2.08 6.42
CA GLY A 96 -3.99 -3.44 6.61
C GLY A 96 -4.10 -3.86 8.07
N LEU A 97 -3.16 -3.47 8.92
CA LEU A 97 -3.21 -3.75 10.37
C LEU A 97 -4.37 -3.02 11.05
N ARG A 98 -4.70 -1.79 10.61
CA ARG A 98 -5.90 -1.08 11.10
C ARG A 98 -7.19 -1.73 10.62
N LEU A 99 -7.21 -2.24 9.38
CA LEU A 99 -8.35 -3.01 8.85
C LEU A 99 -8.53 -4.31 9.63
N ALA A 100 -7.46 -5.03 9.91
CA ALA A 100 -7.52 -6.27 10.71
C ALA A 100 -8.01 -6.01 12.14
N ALA A 101 -7.61 -4.89 12.75
CA ALA A 101 -8.13 -4.49 14.06
C ALA A 101 -9.62 -4.11 14.02
N LYS A 102 -10.07 -3.45 12.93
CA LYS A 102 -11.47 -3.02 12.76
C LYS A 102 -12.41 -4.17 12.41
N TYR A 103 -11.96 -5.14 11.64
CA TYR A 103 -12.75 -6.25 11.09
C TYR A 103 -12.17 -7.61 11.51
N GLY A 104 -11.81 -7.76 12.79
CA GLY A 104 -11.13 -8.95 13.32
C GLY A 104 -11.78 -10.29 12.97
N ASP A 105 -13.10 -10.31 12.83
CA ASP A 105 -13.90 -11.48 12.44
C ASP A 105 -13.74 -11.90 10.98
N ARG A 106 -13.18 -11.02 10.12
CA ARG A 106 -12.90 -11.31 8.70
C ARG A 106 -11.46 -11.78 8.46
N PHE A 107 -10.56 -11.59 9.43
CA PHE A 107 -9.13 -11.87 9.29
C PHE A 107 -8.71 -13.08 10.11
N GLU A 108 -8.12 -14.08 9.44
CA GLU A 108 -7.62 -15.32 10.07
C GLU A 108 -6.13 -15.23 10.40
N LYS A 109 -5.34 -14.64 9.52
CA LYS A 109 -3.88 -14.59 9.64
C LYS A 109 -3.33 -13.25 9.13
N ILE A 110 -2.19 -12.85 9.68
CA ILE A 110 -1.46 -11.66 9.26
C ILE A 110 0.00 -12.00 9.02
N ILE A 111 0.50 -11.66 7.84
CA ILE A 111 1.91 -11.73 7.47
C ILE A 111 2.37 -10.31 7.16
N ALA A 112 3.15 -9.73 8.06
CA ALA A 112 3.65 -8.36 7.95
C ALA A 112 5.12 -8.35 7.54
N ALA A 113 5.44 -7.68 6.44
CA ALA A 113 6.78 -7.58 5.90
C ALA A 113 7.22 -6.11 5.82
N ASN A 114 8.36 -5.77 6.43
CA ASN A 114 8.94 -4.42 6.37
C ASN A 114 7.92 -3.30 6.62
N THR A 115 7.16 -3.42 7.70
CA THR A 115 6.08 -2.49 8.07
C THR A 115 5.93 -2.38 9.59
N GLY A 116 4.99 -1.57 10.03
CA GLY A 116 4.63 -1.38 11.44
C GLY A 116 3.44 -0.46 11.61
N LEU A 117 3.10 -0.18 12.86
CA LEU A 117 2.07 0.79 13.24
C LEU A 117 2.70 1.90 14.08
N PRO A 118 3.21 2.99 13.46
CA PRO A 118 3.82 4.07 14.19
C PRO A 118 2.77 4.81 15.02
N THR A 119 2.98 4.87 16.34
CA THR A 119 2.09 5.53 17.31
C THR A 119 2.51 6.98 17.63
N GLY A 120 3.57 7.46 16.96
CA GLY A 120 4.17 8.77 17.24
C GLY A 120 4.92 8.87 18.58
N LYS A 121 5.06 7.76 19.33
CA LYS A 121 5.84 7.74 20.59
C LYS A 121 7.33 7.75 20.33
N ALA A 122 7.79 7.07 19.29
CA ALA A 122 9.17 7.11 18.85
C ALA A 122 9.34 8.19 17.77
N PRO A 123 10.44 8.97 17.78
CA PRO A 123 10.71 9.91 16.71
C PRO A 123 10.96 9.17 15.40
N LEU A 124 10.61 9.80 14.28
CA LEU A 124 10.98 9.31 12.96
C LEU A 124 12.50 9.33 12.84
N SER A 125 13.07 8.31 12.18
CA SER A 125 14.51 8.29 11.94
C SER A 125 14.95 9.46 11.05
N GLU A 126 16.17 9.91 11.22
CA GLU A 126 16.76 10.98 10.38
C GLU A 126 16.72 10.58 8.90
N GLY A 127 17.05 9.33 8.55
CA GLY A 127 16.97 8.83 7.18
C GLY A 127 15.56 8.91 6.61
N PHE A 128 14.53 8.61 7.41
CA PHE A 128 13.14 8.75 6.96
C PHE A 128 12.76 10.23 6.78
N ALA A 129 13.23 11.14 7.65
CA ALA A 129 12.96 12.57 7.51
C ALA A 129 13.56 13.12 6.20
N VAL A 130 14.81 12.75 5.90
CA VAL A 130 15.50 13.12 4.65
C VAL A 130 14.75 12.53 3.43
N PHE A 131 14.37 11.26 3.48
CA PHE A 131 13.60 10.63 2.41
C PHE A 131 12.26 11.33 2.17
N ARG A 132 11.54 11.66 3.24
CA ARG A 132 10.27 12.41 3.17
C ARG A 132 10.46 13.76 2.49
N GLU A 133 11.47 14.53 2.90
CA GLU A 133 11.79 15.83 2.31
C GLU A 133 12.16 15.67 0.83
N PHE A 134 13.02 14.72 0.50
CA PHE A 134 13.40 14.43 -0.89
C PHE A 134 12.18 14.23 -1.79
N LEU A 135 11.19 13.44 -1.37
CA LEU A 135 9.97 13.20 -2.15
C LEU A 135 9.12 14.47 -2.34
N GLN A 136 9.22 15.45 -1.42
CA GLN A 136 8.47 16.70 -1.52
C GLN A 136 9.06 17.67 -2.56
N ILE A 137 10.38 17.76 -2.59
CA ILE A 137 11.10 18.80 -3.35
C ILE A 137 11.63 18.34 -4.71
N LYS A 138 11.75 17.01 -4.93
CA LYS A 138 12.29 16.48 -6.20
C LYS A 138 11.35 16.80 -7.35
N PRO A 139 11.74 17.68 -8.33
CA PRO A 139 10.85 18.08 -9.43
C PRO A 139 10.41 16.88 -10.28
N ASP A 140 11.37 16.11 -10.77
CA ASP A 140 11.14 14.92 -11.59
C ASP A 140 11.29 13.66 -10.77
N LEU A 141 10.25 13.33 -10.00
CA LEU A 141 10.25 12.12 -9.19
C LEU A 141 10.13 10.88 -10.10
N HIS A 142 11.22 10.12 -10.21
CA HIS A 142 11.26 8.89 -10.99
C HIS A 142 10.90 7.69 -10.09
N VAL A 143 9.67 7.21 -10.18
CA VAL A 143 9.14 6.15 -9.29
C VAL A 143 9.93 4.84 -9.42
N ALA A 144 10.20 4.38 -10.63
CA ALA A 144 11.01 3.18 -10.85
C ALA A 144 12.42 3.31 -10.24
N GLY A 145 13.00 4.53 -10.22
CA GLY A 145 14.27 4.81 -9.55
C GLY A 145 14.20 4.58 -8.04
N GLN A 146 13.09 4.95 -7.39
CA GLN A 146 12.89 4.67 -5.97
C GLN A 146 12.80 3.16 -5.70
N VAL A 147 12.08 2.43 -6.54
CA VAL A 147 11.98 0.96 -6.44
C VAL A 147 13.36 0.31 -6.63
N ARG A 148 14.12 0.73 -7.64
CA ARG A 148 15.48 0.24 -7.88
C ARG A 148 16.39 0.46 -6.65
N ASN A 149 16.37 1.66 -6.08
CA ASN A 149 17.21 2.02 -4.92
C ASN A 149 16.81 1.23 -3.65
N GLY A 150 15.54 0.82 -3.52
CA GLY A 150 15.06 -0.02 -2.42
C GLY A 150 15.31 -1.52 -2.61
N THR A 151 15.95 -1.94 -3.72
CA THR A 151 16.14 -3.36 -4.07
C THR A 151 17.63 -3.73 -4.05
N THR A 152 18.02 -4.66 -3.19
CA THR A 152 19.43 -5.08 -3.04
C THR A 152 19.90 -6.10 -4.07
N LYS A 153 18.98 -6.92 -4.60
CA LYS A 153 19.28 -7.98 -5.58
C LYS A 153 19.23 -7.53 -7.05
N GLY A 154 19.00 -6.23 -7.27
CA GLY A 154 18.70 -5.72 -8.59
C GLY A 154 17.26 -5.98 -9.01
N ILE A 155 16.85 -5.39 -10.11
CA ILE A 155 15.50 -5.49 -10.65
C ILE A 155 15.58 -5.40 -12.19
N ASP A 156 14.83 -6.23 -12.87
CA ASP A 156 14.74 -6.27 -14.33
C ASP A 156 14.23 -4.94 -14.90
N ASP A 157 14.77 -4.50 -16.03
CA ASP A 157 14.40 -3.22 -16.65
C ASP A 157 12.92 -3.20 -17.10
N ASN A 158 12.36 -4.32 -17.56
CA ASN A 158 10.93 -4.38 -17.89
C ASN A 158 10.06 -4.22 -16.65
N ALA A 159 10.49 -4.76 -15.50
CA ALA A 159 9.81 -4.55 -14.23
C ALA A 159 9.87 -3.08 -13.81
N LEU A 160 10.98 -2.38 -14.05
CA LEU A 160 11.10 -0.94 -13.78
C LEU A 160 10.16 -0.12 -14.67
N VAL A 161 10.04 -0.47 -15.95
CA VAL A 161 9.05 0.16 -16.85
C VAL A 161 7.64 -0.03 -16.30
N ALA A 162 7.28 -1.25 -15.85
CA ALA A 162 5.97 -1.53 -15.26
C ALA A 162 5.73 -0.72 -13.97
N TYR A 163 6.72 -0.58 -13.08
CA TYR A 163 6.58 0.25 -11.88
C TYR A 163 6.40 1.74 -12.18
N ASN A 164 6.92 2.24 -13.29
CA ASN A 164 6.78 3.64 -13.66
C ASN A 164 5.51 3.93 -14.49
N ALA A 165 4.93 2.91 -15.13
CA ALA A 165 3.80 3.07 -16.04
C ALA A 165 2.57 3.80 -15.44
N PRO A 166 2.19 3.62 -14.14
CA PRO A 166 1.06 4.33 -13.55
C PRO A 166 1.29 5.84 -13.33
N PHE A 167 2.49 6.36 -13.55
CA PHE A 167 2.92 7.70 -13.17
C PHE A 167 3.50 8.49 -14.35
N PRO A 168 2.67 8.80 -15.40
CA PRO A 168 3.15 9.42 -16.63
C PRO A 168 3.64 10.86 -16.42
N ASP A 169 3.13 11.57 -15.44
CA ASP A 169 3.45 12.95 -15.10
C ASP A 169 3.44 13.19 -13.57
N ASP A 170 3.64 14.44 -13.14
CA ASP A 170 3.70 14.76 -11.70
C ASP A 170 2.33 14.74 -11.01
N ASP A 171 1.25 15.03 -11.72
CA ASP A 171 -0.11 15.00 -11.19
C ASP A 171 -0.48 13.59 -10.73
N HIS A 172 -0.01 12.56 -11.44
CA HIS A 172 -0.20 11.16 -11.07
C HIS A 172 0.69 10.70 -9.90
N LYS A 173 1.67 11.51 -9.45
CA LYS A 173 2.61 11.15 -8.36
C LYS A 173 2.22 11.76 -7.00
N GLN A 174 1.09 12.45 -6.90
CA GLN A 174 0.74 13.15 -5.67
C GLN A 174 0.49 12.20 -4.48
N GLY A 175 -0.03 10.99 -4.71
CA GLY A 175 -0.12 9.93 -3.70
C GLY A 175 1.26 9.50 -3.21
N VAL A 176 2.21 9.25 -4.13
CA VAL A 176 3.59 8.88 -3.81
C VAL A 176 4.26 9.92 -2.91
N ARG A 177 4.07 11.20 -3.23
CA ARG A 177 4.64 12.32 -2.46
C ARG A 177 3.98 12.47 -1.08
N GLN A 178 2.69 12.14 -0.97
CA GLN A 178 1.93 12.38 0.25
C GLN A 178 2.15 11.29 1.31
N PHE A 179 2.28 10.04 0.94
CA PHE A 179 2.36 8.94 1.90
C PHE A 179 3.38 9.16 3.03
N PRO A 180 4.63 9.57 2.77
CA PRO A 180 5.59 9.80 3.86
C PRO A 180 5.17 10.89 4.85
N ASN A 181 4.35 11.87 4.40
CA ASN A 181 3.85 12.93 5.27
C ASN A 181 2.75 12.45 6.23
N LEU A 182 2.05 11.38 5.88
CA LEU A 182 0.95 10.83 6.66
C LEU A 182 1.42 9.92 7.79
N VAL A 183 2.71 9.52 7.82
CA VAL A 183 3.27 8.70 8.89
C VAL A 183 3.27 9.50 10.21
N PRO A 184 2.64 8.98 11.28
CA PRO A 184 2.61 9.66 12.56
C PRO A 184 4.01 9.89 13.15
N GLY A 185 4.50 11.11 13.12
CA GLY A 185 5.80 11.50 13.68
C GLY A 185 5.75 11.95 15.14
N THR A 186 4.56 12.21 15.66
CA THR A 186 4.31 12.59 17.06
C THR A 186 2.98 12.01 17.54
N THR A 187 2.82 11.89 18.87
CA THR A 187 1.55 11.45 19.48
C THR A 187 0.40 12.43 19.25
N ARG A 188 0.68 13.65 18.75
CA ARG A 188 -0.32 14.67 18.42
C ARG A 188 -0.84 14.53 16.96
N THR A 189 -0.20 13.72 16.16
CA THR A 189 -0.69 13.41 14.81
C THR A 189 -2.03 12.66 14.95
N PRO A 190 -3.11 13.10 14.29
CA PRO A 190 -4.43 12.46 14.44
C PRO A 190 -4.40 10.93 14.23
N SER A 191 -3.64 10.46 13.25
CA SER A 191 -3.50 9.03 12.93
C SER A 191 -2.69 8.23 13.97
N ALA A 192 -2.07 8.88 14.97
CA ALA A 192 -1.27 8.18 15.99
C ALA A 192 -2.15 7.43 17.01
N GLU A 193 -3.32 7.99 17.37
CA GLU A 193 -4.21 7.38 18.37
C GLU A 193 -4.84 6.07 17.87
N PRO A 194 -5.38 6.00 16.64
CA PRO A 194 -5.91 4.75 16.10
C PRO A 194 -4.87 3.63 15.91
N ASN A 195 -3.58 3.95 15.99
CA ASN A 195 -2.49 2.98 15.87
C ASN A 195 -2.05 2.38 17.22
N LYS A 196 -2.67 2.77 18.32
CA LYS A 196 -2.39 2.23 19.67
C LYS A 196 -3.22 0.98 19.94
#